data_5655cfb21d2a7d0a29c89e8e57e564f7
#
_entry.id   5655cfb21d2a7d0a29c89e8e57e564f7
#
_cell.length_a   1.000
_cell.length_b   1.000
_cell.length_c   1.000
_cell.angle_alpha   90.00
_cell.angle_beta   90.00
_cell.angle_gamma   90.00
#
_symmetry.space_group_name_H-M   'P 1'
#
loop_
_entity.id
_entity.type
_entity.pdbx_description
1 polymer ?
#
loop_
_entity_poly.entity_id
_entity_poly.type
_entity_poly.pdbx_seq_one_letter_code
_entity_poly.pdbx_strand_id
1 'polypeptide(L)'
;MEAADGAAPGGGRRIILDGCSLLNLFASRRIGDILGTMPRPCAVADYVRDKEALWVGRHKSGPAAEYERVDLGPLVASGLVEVMALEGDEEMAHFLTLVSSSRIDDGEAMSGALAHARGLVVATDDKAALKVFGHHSPPIPTCSTASLVKHWAERAAIDAATLRRVLVDIRERACFEPGPRDPLQPWWRAALDTS
;
A
#
# COMPACT_ATOMS: atom_id res chain seq x y z
N MET A 1 -4.52 -12.97 22.72
CA MET A 1 -3.54 -12.06 22.06
C MET A 1 -4.33 -10.85 21.63
N GLU A 2 -4.28 -9.83 22.47
CA GLU A 2 -5.07 -8.60 22.35
C GLU A 2 -4.67 -7.88 21.07
N ALA A 3 -5.62 -7.65 20.17
CA ALA A 3 -5.44 -6.76 19.04
C ALA A 3 -5.16 -5.36 19.61
N ALA A 4 -3.98 -4.81 19.32
CA ALA A 4 -3.64 -3.43 19.67
C ALA A 4 -4.58 -2.49 18.90
N ASP A 5 -5.74 -2.22 19.48
CA ASP A 5 -6.70 -1.23 19.00
C ASP A 5 -6.04 0.14 19.05
N GLY A 6 -5.94 0.78 17.88
CA GLY A 6 -5.50 2.18 17.76
C GLY A 6 -4.03 2.44 17.45
N ALA A 7 -3.18 1.43 17.31
CA ALA A 7 -1.80 1.66 16.89
C ALA A 7 -1.73 2.03 15.40
N ALA A 8 -0.94 3.06 15.06
CA ALA A 8 -0.71 3.45 13.68
C ALA A 8 -0.12 2.27 12.87
N PRO A 9 -0.51 2.10 11.59
CA PRO A 9 0.09 1.09 10.72
C PRO A 9 1.61 1.20 10.76
N GLY A 10 2.30 0.05 10.84
CA GLY A 10 3.76 0.04 10.94
C GLY A 10 4.35 0.47 12.29
N GLY A 11 3.55 0.60 13.35
CA GLY A 11 4.05 0.96 14.68
C GLY A 11 4.71 2.35 14.75
N GLY A 12 4.21 3.31 13.96
CA GLY A 12 4.72 4.69 13.90
C GLY A 12 6.00 4.86 13.05
N ARG A 13 6.50 3.80 12.41
CA ARG A 13 7.56 3.90 11.41
C ARG A 13 7.02 4.50 10.12
N ARG A 14 7.93 5.00 9.30
CA ARG A 14 7.59 5.48 7.97
C ARG A 14 7.21 4.30 7.06
N ILE A 15 6.20 4.50 6.22
CA ILE A 15 5.68 3.48 5.32
C ILE A 15 6.19 3.75 3.91
N ILE A 16 6.65 2.72 3.21
CA ILE A 16 6.89 2.73 1.77
C ILE A 16 5.79 1.92 1.08
N LEU A 17 5.13 2.53 0.11
CA LEU A 17 4.04 1.91 -0.64
C LEU A 17 4.64 1.16 -1.84
N ASP A 18 4.31 -0.11 -1.98
CA ASP A 18 4.56 -0.85 -3.22
C ASP A 18 3.53 -0.50 -4.30
N GLY A 19 3.71 -1.03 -5.52
CA GLY A 19 2.83 -0.75 -6.65
C GLY A 19 1.38 -1.13 -6.38
N CYS A 20 1.13 -2.31 -5.81
CA CYS A 20 -0.23 -2.79 -5.58
C CYS A 20 -0.95 -1.96 -4.50
N SER A 21 -0.32 -1.66 -3.39
CA SER A 21 -0.91 -0.85 -2.33
C SER A 21 -1.14 0.60 -2.78
N LEU A 22 -0.21 1.16 -3.56
CA LEU A 22 -0.35 2.50 -4.13
C LEU A 22 -1.58 2.58 -5.06
N LEU A 23 -1.74 1.60 -5.97
CA LEU A 23 -2.88 1.52 -6.87
C LEU A 23 -4.20 1.33 -6.12
N ASN A 24 -4.23 0.48 -5.09
CA ASN A 24 -5.40 0.28 -4.24
C ASN A 24 -5.82 1.59 -3.56
N LEU A 25 -4.87 2.31 -2.98
CA LEU A 25 -5.15 3.59 -2.33
C LEU A 25 -5.57 4.67 -3.34
N PHE A 26 -4.97 4.70 -4.54
CA PHE A 26 -5.38 5.63 -5.59
C PHE A 26 -6.80 5.32 -6.08
N ALA A 27 -7.14 4.04 -6.20
CA ALA A 27 -8.48 3.59 -6.57
C ALA A 27 -9.57 4.07 -5.59
N SER A 28 -9.24 4.28 -4.33
CA SER A 28 -10.15 4.79 -3.28
C SER A 28 -10.68 6.21 -3.55
N ARG A 29 -10.04 6.99 -4.43
CA ARG A 29 -10.23 8.43 -4.65
C ARG A 29 -10.00 9.30 -3.40
N ARG A 30 -9.42 8.72 -2.36
CA ARG A 30 -9.16 9.35 -1.06
C ARG A 30 -7.71 9.17 -0.60
N ILE A 31 -6.79 8.86 -1.54
CA ILE A 31 -5.40 8.60 -1.19
C ILE A 31 -4.78 9.75 -0.37
N GLY A 32 -5.03 11.01 -0.73
CA GLY A 32 -4.52 12.16 0.02
C GLY A 32 -5.05 12.21 1.46
N ASP A 33 -6.36 11.93 1.64
CA ASP A 33 -6.99 11.89 2.96
C ASP A 33 -6.41 10.73 3.80
N ILE A 34 -6.25 9.55 3.19
CA ILE A 34 -5.71 8.37 3.85
C ILE A 34 -4.27 8.63 4.29
N LEU A 35 -3.40 9.06 3.36
CA LEU A 35 -1.99 9.31 3.67
C LEU A 35 -1.80 10.48 4.64
N GLY A 36 -2.70 11.46 4.64
CA GLY A 36 -2.69 12.58 5.57
C GLY A 36 -2.89 12.19 7.04
N THR A 37 -3.41 10.98 7.31
CA THR A 37 -3.53 10.46 8.69
C THR A 37 -2.31 9.71 9.18
N MET A 38 -1.35 9.42 8.29
CA MET A 38 -0.13 8.72 8.68
C MET A 38 0.76 9.64 9.52
N PRO A 39 1.48 9.08 10.52
CA PRO A 39 2.31 9.89 11.43
C PRO A 39 3.52 10.53 10.74
N ARG A 40 3.87 10.04 9.56
CA ARG A 40 4.98 10.55 8.72
C ARG A 40 4.59 10.46 7.25
N PRO A 41 5.16 11.32 6.38
CA PRO A 41 4.99 11.18 4.93
C PRO A 41 5.34 9.77 4.48
N CYS A 42 4.49 9.18 3.61
CA CYS A 42 4.79 7.89 3.01
C CYS A 42 5.89 8.00 1.97
N ALA A 43 6.52 6.89 1.65
CA ALA A 43 7.52 6.80 0.59
C ALA A 43 6.96 5.98 -0.58
N VAL A 44 7.51 6.19 -1.77
CA VAL A 44 7.31 5.37 -2.96
C VAL A 44 8.67 5.24 -3.65
N ALA A 45 9.06 4.04 -4.07
CA ALA A 45 10.26 3.87 -4.88
C ALA A 45 10.09 4.56 -6.24
N ASP A 46 11.13 5.17 -6.77
CA ASP A 46 11.10 5.84 -8.07
C ASP A 46 10.70 4.89 -9.19
N TYR A 47 11.17 3.65 -9.15
CA TYR A 47 10.78 2.60 -10.09
C TYR A 47 9.28 2.31 -10.05
N VAL A 48 8.69 2.19 -8.86
CA VAL A 48 7.24 1.98 -8.69
C VAL A 48 6.46 3.13 -9.29
N ARG A 49 6.86 4.39 -9.01
CA ARG A 49 6.24 5.58 -9.60
C ARG A 49 6.31 5.57 -11.14
N ASP A 50 7.47 5.21 -11.71
CA ASP A 50 7.75 5.44 -13.11
C ASP A 50 7.39 4.26 -14.01
N LYS A 51 7.29 3.04 -13.46
CA LYS A 51 7.12 1.80 -14.23
C LYS A 51 5.89 0.97 -13.87
N GLU A 52 5.42 1.01 -12.64
CA GLU A 52 4.37 0.11 -12.18
C GLU A 52 3.04 0.83 -11.90
N ALA A 53 3.05 1.87 -11.10
CA ALA A 53 1.85 2.56 -10.70
C ALA A 53 1.38 3.58 -11.74
N LEU A 54 1.12 3.15 -12.97
CA LEU A 54 0.83 4.05 -14.09
C LEU A 54 -0.67 4.26 -14.32
N TRP A 55 -1.47 3.23 -14.13
CA TRP A 55 -2.91 3.25 -14.46
C TRP A 55 -3.73 2.47 -13.44
N VAL A 56 -4.86 3.05 -13.06
CA VAL A 56 -5.93 2.37 -12.33
C VAL A 56 -7.17 2.28 -13.22
N GLY A 57 -7.82 1.12 -13.25
CA GLY A 57 -8.92 0.89 -14.17
C GLY A 57 -10.22 0.58 -13.48
N ARG A 58 -11.35 0.92 -14.11
CA ARG A 58 -12.67 0.47 -13.72
C ARG A 58 -13.06 -0.71 -14.60
N HIS A 59 -13.15 -1.89 -14.02
CA HIS A 59 -13.80 -3.02 -14.67
C HIS A 59 -15.31 -2.77 -14.73
N LYS A 60 -15.75 -2.12 -15.80
CA LYS A 60 -17.17 -2.21 -16.17
C LYS A 60 -17.36 -3.50 -16.97
N SER A 61 -18.36 -4.27 -16.63
CA SER A 61 -18.89 -5.32 -17.49
C SER A 61 -19.43 -4.67 -18.79
N GLY A 62 -18.52 -4.38 -19.75
CA GLY A 62 -18.88 -3.68 -20.99
C GLY A 62 -17.65 -3.20 -21.77
N PRO A 63 -17.80 -2.76 -23.02
CA PRO A 63 -16.71 -2.55 -23.99
C PRO A 63 -15.80 -1.32 -23.72
N ALA A 64 -16.00 -0.59 -22.65
CA ALA A 64 -15.18 0.57 -22.29
C ALA A 64 -14.67 0.45 -20.84
N ALA A 65 -13.50 -0.18 -20.68
CA ALA A 65 -12.73 -0.01 -19.44
C ALA A 65 -12.26 1.45 -19.36
N GLU A 66 -12.69 2.18 -18.32
CA GLU A 66 -12.16 3.51 -18.04
C GLU A 66 -10.88 3.35 -17.23
N TYR A 67 -9.75 3.71 -17.82
CA TYR A 67 -8.47 3.78 -17.14
C TYR A 67 -8.16 5.22 -16.75
N GLU A 68 -7.74 5.42 -15.52
CA GLU A 68 -7.28 6.71 -15.00
C GLU A 68 -5.78 6.64 -14.77
N ARG A 69 -5.06 7.63 -15.27
CA ARG A 69 -3.62 7.72 -15.03
C ARG A 69 -3.36 8.09 -13.58
N VAL A 70 -2.45 7.38 -12.95
CA VAL A 70 -1.99 7.70 -11.59
C VAL A 70 -1.05 8.92 -11.67
N ASP A 71 -1.44 9.99 -11.01
CA ASP A 71 -0.61 11.19 -10.87
C ASP A 71 -0.25 11.38 -9.39
N LEU A 72 1.01 11.17 -9.06
CA LEU A 72 1.55 11.38 -7.72
C LEU A 72 2.05 12.82 -7.49
N GLY A 73 2.09 13.66 -8.53
CA GLY A 73 2.60 15.02 -8.45
C GLY A 73 1.95 15.84 -7.32
N PRO A 74 0.62 15.88 -7.18
CA PRO A 74 -0.04 16.58 -6.08
C PRO A 74 0.33 16.06 -4.68
N LEU A 75 0.52 14.74 -4.52
CA LEU A 75 0.90 14.12 -3.25
C LEU A 75 2.35 14.43 -2.87
N VAL A 76 3.23 14.45 -3.86
CA VAL A 76 4.63 14.86 -3.68
C VAL A 76 4.72 16.37 -3.35
N ALA A 77 4.02 17.20 -4.10
CA ALA A 77 4.00 18.65 -3.87
C ALA A 77 3.44 19.03 -2.50
N SER A 78 2.47 18.28 -1.98
CA SER A 78 1.92 18.48 -0.63
C SER A 78 2.76 17.86 0.49
N GLY A 79 3.84 17.14 0.17
CA GLY A 79 4.69 16.47 1.14
C GLY A 79 4.08 15.21 1.78
N LEU A 80 2.98 14.69 1.25
CA LEU A 80 2.37 13.43 1.72
C LEU A 80 3.14 12.20 1.24
N VAL A 81 3.80 12.31 0.09
CA VAL A 81 4.62 11.26 -0.51
C VAL A 81 6.01 11.80 -0.84
N GLU A 82 7.03 11.03 -0.51
CA GLU A 82 8.40 11.23 -0.93
C GLU A 82 8.82 10.12 -1.89
N VAL A 83 9.42 10.49 -3.01
CA VAL A 83 9.99 9.52 -3.95
C VAL A 83 11.41 9.20 -3.53
N MET A 84 11.71 7.91 -3.39
CA MET A 84 13.01 7.41 -2.98
C MET A 84 13.66 6.57 -4.08
N ALA A 85 14.94 6.81 -4.31
CA ALA A 85 15.81 5.96 -5.13
C ALA A 85 16.72 5.13 -4.23
N LEU A 86 17.27 4.04 -4.76
CA LEU A 86 18.36 3.32 -4.11
C LEU A 86 19.61 4.18 -4.12
N GLU A 87 20.29 4.28 -2.99
CA GLU A 87 21.50 5.05 -2.80
C GLU A 87 22.62 4.17 -2.22
N GLY A 88 23.76 4.17 -2.89
CA GLY A 88 24.94 3.45 -2.43
C GLY A 88 24.88 1.93 -2.61
N ASP A 89 26.02 1.30 -2.31
CA ASP A 89 26.26 -0.12 -2.60
C ASP A 89 25.46 -1.06 -1.69
N GLU A 90 25.17 -0.64 -0.47
CA GLU A 90 24.44 -1.47 0.51
C GLU A 90 22.98 -1.68 0.08
N GLU A 91 22.28 -0.60 -0.27
CA GLU A 91 20.88 -0.71 -0.74
C GLU A 91 20.79 -1.49 -2.05
N MET A 92 21.77 -1.28 -2.96
CA MET A 92 21.87 -2.04 -4.21
C MET A 92 22.14 -3.53 -3.95
N ALA A 93 22.99 -3.89 -2.99
CA ALA A 93 23.22 -5.28 -2.62
C ALA A 93 21.98 -5.96 -2.07
N HIS A 94 21.20 -5.27 -1.23
CA HIS A 94 19.91 -5.77 -0.74
C HIS A 94 18.89 -5.96 -1.88
N PHE A 95 18.80 -5.00 -2.79
CA PHE A 95 17.95 -5.11 -3.98
C PHE A 95 18.31 -6.34 -4.82
N LEU A 96 19.58 -6.52 -5.16
CA LEU A 96 20.05 -7.67 -5.93
C LEU A 96 19.78 -9.01 -5.21
N THR A 97 19.88 -9.03 -3.89
CA THR A 97 19.54 -10.22 -3.08
C THR A 97 18.06 -10.55 -3.18
N LEU A 98 17.17 -9.56 -3.11
CA LEU A 98 15.74 -9.73 -3.21
C LEU A 98 15.30 -10.15 -4.62
N VAL A 99 15.80 -9.49 -5.66
CA VAL A 99 15.53 -9.83 -7.08
C VAL A 99 15.97 -11.26 -7.40
N SER A 100 17.14 -11.69 -6.89
CA SER A 100 17.65 -13.04 -7.14
C SER A 100 16.74 -14.14 -6.58
N SER A 101 15.80 -13.81 -5.69
CA SER A 101 14.81 -14.75 -5.17
C SER A 101 13.81 -15.23 -6.24
N SER A 102 13.75 -14.57 -7.41
CA SER A 102 12.86 -14.83 -8.57
C SER A 102 11.36 -15.01 -8.21
N ARG A 103 10.92 -14.49 -7.07
CA ARG A 103 9.54 -14.63 -6.58
C ARG A 103 8.79 -13.31 -6.46
N ILE A 104 9.52 -12.19 -6.51
CA ILE A 104 9.01 -10.83 -6.42
C ILE A 104 9.52 -10.05 -7.62
N ASP A 105 8.78 -9.01 -8.00
CA ASP A 105 9.18 -8.12 -9.08
C ASP A 105 10.18 -7.05 -8.63
N ASP A 106 10.65 -6.23 -9.57
CA ASP A 106 11.68 -5.22 -9.32
C ASP A 106 11.18 -4.12 -8.35
N GLY A 107 9.91 -3.74 -8.43
CA GLY A 107 9.32 -2.72 -7.56
C GLY A 107 9.17 -3.19 -6.13
N GLU A 108 8.71 -4.43 -5.94
CA GLU A 108 8.66 -5.09 -4.64
C GLU A 108 10.05 -5.23 -4.04
N ALA A 109 11.03 -5.68 -4.86
CA ALA A 109 12.40 -5.83 -4.42
C ALA A 109 13.03 -4.48 -4.03
N MET A 110 12.77 -3.42 -4.80
CA MET A 110 13.26 -2.08 -4.49
C MET A 110 12.64 -1.52 -3.22
N SER A 111 11.31 -1.66 -3.07
CA SER A 111 10.60 -1.26 -1.85
C SER A 111 11.10 -2.01 -0.62
N GLY A 112 11.37 -3.31 -0.76
CA GLY A 112 11.95 -4.15 0.29
C GLY A 112 13.37 -3.74 0.66
N ALA A 113 14.24 -3.46 -0.32
CA ALA A 113 15.62 -3.02 -0.08
C ALA A 113 15.67 -1.68 0.65
N LEU A 114 14.89 -0.69 0.21
CA LEU A 114 14.74 0.61 0.87
C LEU A 114 14.20 0.44 2.30
N ALA A 115 13.20 -0.43 2.48
CA ALA A 115 12.62 -0.68 3.79
C ALA A 115 13.63 -1.31 4.75
N HIS A 116 14.41 -2.28 4.28
CA HIS A 116 15.45 -2.92 5.08
C HIS A 116 16.52 -1.92 5.51
N ALA A 117 17.11 -1.20 4.55
CA ALA A 117 18.22 -0.30 4.82
C ALA A 117 17.82 0.92 5.66
N ARG A 118 16.61 1.47 5.43
CA ARG A 118 16.16 2.71 6.08
C ARG A 118 15.17 2.48 7.24
N GLY A 119 14.92 1.22 7.63
CA GLY A 119 14.03 0.89 8.75
C GLY A 119 12.56 1.23 8.49
N LEU A 120 12.10 1.13 7.23
CA LEU A 120 10.72 1.43 6.85
C LEU A 120 9.83 0.19 7.00
N VAL A 121 8.52 0.38 6.81
CA VAL A 121 7.50 -0.69 6.72
C VAL A 121 6.98 -0.73 5.29
N VAL A 122 6.98 -1.88 4.65
CA VAL A 122 6.41 -2.01 3.29
C VAL A 122 4.91 -2.20 3.38
N ALA A 123 4.15 -1.31 2.73
CA ALA A 123 2.73 -1.55 2.50
C ALA A 123 2.60 -2.41 1.25
N THR A 124 2.19 -3.66 1.43
CA THR A 124 1.99 -4.62 0.34
C THR A 124 0.87 -5.59 0.66
N ASP A 125 0.13 -6.00 -0.37
CA ASP A 125 -0.89 -7.06 -0.31
C ASP A 125 -0.46 -8.29 -1.13
N ASP A 126 0.70 -8.24 -1.80
CA ASP A 126 1.21 -9.35 -2.60
C ASP A 126 1.69 -10.50 -1.70
N LYS A 127 1.21 -11.71 -2.00
CA LYS A 127 1.50 -12.90 -1.19
C LYS A 127 2.94 -13.38 -1.34
N ALA A 128 3.55 -13.17 -2.51
CA ALA A 128 4.93 -13.56 -2.74
C ALA A 128 5.86 -12.59 -2.01
N ALA A 129 5.60 -11.29 -2.10
CA ALA A 129 6.32 -10.25 -1.36
C ALA A 129 6.22 -10.48 0.16
N LEU A 130 5.02 -10.68 0.71
CA LEU A 130 4.81 -10.98 2.13
C LEU A 130 5.61 -12.21 2.59
N LYS A 131 5.68 -13.25 1.75
CA LYS A 131 6.47 -14.44 2.06
C LYS A 131 7.96 -14.17 2.04
N VAL A 132 8.46 -13.49 1.02
CA VAL A 132 9.89 -13.15 0.89
C VAL A 132 10.33 -12.26 2.03
N PHE A 133 9.59 -11.19 2.33
CA PHE A 133 9.89 -10.26 3.41
C PHE A 133 9.84 -10.90 4.80
N GLY A 134 8.87 -11.80 5.01
CA GLY A 134 8.77 -12.54 6.28
C GLY A 134 9.91 -13.54 6.51
N HIS A 135 10.55 -14.05 5.44
CA HIS A 135 11.71 -14.96 5.54
C HIS A 135 13.05 -14.23 5.47
N HIS A 136 13.05 -12.93 5.21
CA HIS A 136 14.28 -12.13 5.23
C HIS A 136 14.89 -12.09 6.64
N SER A 137 16.18 -11.89 6.76
CA SER A 137 16.87 -11.86 8.07
C SER A 137 17.67 -10.56 8.24
N PRO A 138 17.22 -9.63 9.12
CA PRO A 138 15.96 -9.67 9.90
C PRO A 138 14.71 -9.53 9.00
N PRO A 139 13.53 -9.96 9.46
CA PRO A 139 12.31 -9.81 8.67
C PRO A 139 12.01 -8.34 8.32
N ILE A 140 11.62 -8.09 7.08
CA ILE A 140 11.18 -6.76 6.62
C ILE A 140 9.72 -6.57 7.09
N PRO A 141 9.44 -5.56 7.90
CA PRO A 141 8.08 -5.36 8.41
C PRO A 141 7.11 -4.91 7.31
N THR A 142 5.89 -5.42 7.36
CA THR A 142 4.85 -5.13 6.38
C THR A 142 3.56 -4.67 7.02
N CYS A 143 2.74 -3.96 6.24
CA CYS A 143 1.34 -3.67 6.55
C CYS A 143 0.49 -3.83 5.28
N SER A 144 -0.84 -4.02 5.43
CA SER A 144 -1.75 -4.19 4.30
C SER A 144 -2.45 -2.88 3.90
N THR A 145 -2.96 -2.80 2.67
CA THR A 145 -3.89 -1.72 2.26
C THR A 145 -5.06 -1.60 3.23
N ALA A 146 -5.62 -2.73 3.66
CA ALA A 146 -6.73 -2.74 4.61
C ALA A 146 -6.39 -2.06 5.94
N SER A 147 -5.16 -2.22 6.43
CA SER A 147 -4.71 -1.57 7.67
C SER A 147 -4.59 -0.05 7.52
N LEU A 148 -4.15 0.43 6.36
CA LEU A 148 -4.07 1.87 6.07
C LEU A 148 -5.45 2.51 5.99
N VAL A 149 -6.39 1.86 5.30
CA VAL A 149 -7.78 2.33 5.17
C VAL A 149 -8.49 2.29 6.53
N LYS A 150 -8.31 1.23 7.33
CA LYS A 150 -8.88 1.14 8.67
C LYS A 150 -8.36 2.25 9.57
N HIS A 151 -7.05 2.48 9.58
CA HIS A 151 -6.43 3.55 10.36
C HIS A 151 -7.00 4.92 10.01
N TRP A 152 -7.13 5.23 8.71
CA TRP A 152 -7.76 6.46 8.25
C TRP A 152 -9.21 6.57 8.72
N ALA A 153 -10.00 5.51 8.54
CA ALA A 153 -11.41 5.51 8.91
C ALA A 153 -11.62 5.80 10.41
N GLU A 154 -10.78 5.20 11.26
CA GLU A 154 -10.82 5.40 12.72
C GLU A 154 -10.28 6.78 13.12
N ARG A 155 -9.13 7.17 12.54
CA ARG A 155 -8.44 8.42 12.91
C ARG A 155 -9.23 9.66 12.51
N ALA A 156 -9.89 9.63 11.35
CA ALA A 156 -10.70 10.72 10.83
C ALA A 156 -12.20 10.58 11.16
N ALA A 157 -12.58 9.58 11.97
CA ALA A 157 -13.97 9.28 12.35
C ALA A 157 -14.92 9.25 11.13
N ILE A 158 -14.52 8.51 10.09
CA ILE A 158 -15.24 8.43 8.82
C ILE A 158 -16.59 7.72 9.03
N ASP A 159 -17.67 8.32 8.52
CA ASP A 159 -19.00 7.69 8.57
C ASP A 159 -19.08 6.41 7.72
N ALA A 160 -20.00 5.52 8.06
CA ALA A 160 -20.15 4.22 7.42
C ALA A 160 -20.44 4.32 5.92
N ALA A 161 -21.23 5.31 5.48
CA ALA A 161 -21.58 5.46 4.08
C ALA A 161 -20.39 5.93 3.24
N THR A 162 -19.55 6.80 3.78
CA THR A 162 -18.30 7.24 3.14
C THR A 162 -17.29 6.10 3.09
N LEU A 163 -17.09 5.38 4.20
CA LEU A 163 -16.21 4.21 4.23
C LEU A 163 -16.63 3.18 3.19
N ARG A 164 -17.92 2.81 3.17
CA ARG A 164 -18.46 1.86 2.19
C ARG A 164 -18.15 2.26 0.75
N ARG A 165 -18.35 3.55 0.39
CA ARG A 165 -18.03 4.04 -0.95
C ARG A 165 -16.55 3.86 -1.30
N VAL A 166 -15.66 4.19 -0.38
CA VAL A 166 -14.22 4.01 -0.55
C VAL A 166 -13.87 2.54 -0.79
N LEU A 167 -14.41 1.62 0.00
CA LEU A 167 -14.16 0.18 -0.17
C LEU A 167 -14.73 -0.35 -1.50
N VAL A 168 -15.89 0.13 -1.92
CA VAL A 168 -16.48 -0.20 -3.25
C VAL A 168 -15.59 0.33 -4.37
N ASP A 169 -15.10 1.58 -4.28
CA ASP A 169 -14.21 2.15 -5.30
C ASP A 169 -12.90 1.34 -5.42
N ILE A 170 -12.30 0.93 -4.31
CA ILE A 170 -11.11 0.06 -4.30
C ILE A 170 -11.42 -1.27 -4.98
N ARG A 171 -12.51 -1.93 -4.59
CA ARG A 171 -12.93 -3.21 -5.18
C ARG A 171 -13.16 -3.12 -6.69
N GLU A 172 -13.90 -2.08 -7.13
CA GLU A 172 -14.28 -1.96 -8.55
C GLU A 172 -13.15 -1.47 -9.44
N ARG A 173 -12.24 -0.63 -8.93
CA ARG A 173 -11.22 0.04 -9.74
C ARG A 173 -9.85 -0.63 -9.66
N ALA A 174 -9.51 -1.23 -8.51
CA ALA A 174 -8.27 -1.97 -8.32
C ALA A 174 -8.47 -3.48 -8.25
N CYS A 175 -9.70 -3.98 -8.30
CA CYS A 175 -10.03 -5.41 -8.13
C CYS A 175 -9.47 -5.98 -6.82
N PHE A 176 -9.41 -5.16 -5.77
CA PHE A 176 -8.81 -5.54 -4.50
C PHE A 176 -9.86 -5.73 -3.40
N GLU A 177 -9.75 -6.84 -2.71
CA GLU A 177 -10.34 -7.10 -1.39
C GLU A 177 -9.34 -7.89 -0.54
N PRO A 178 -9.29 -7.66 0.79
CA PRO A 178 -8.44 -8.47 1.67
C PRO A 178 -8.76 -9.95 1.55
N GLY A 179 -7.72 -10.77 1.42
CA GLY A 179 -7.88 -12.22 1.30
C GLY A 179 -8.41 -12.87 2.60
N PRO A 180 -8.85 -14.14 2.54
CA PRO A 180 -9.45 -14.84 3.71
C PRO A 180 -8.51 -14.99 4.92
N ARG A 181 -7.20 -14.81 4.71
CA ARG A 181 -6.19 -14.89 5.77
C ARG A 181 -5.78 -13.52 6.33
N ASP A 182 -6.28 -12.42 5.73
CA ASP A 182 -6.06 -11.08 6.26
C ASP A 182 -6.91 -10.91 7.53
N PRO A 183 -6.33 -10.52 8.66
CA PRO A 183 -7.05 -10.33 9.92
C PRO A 183 -8.12 -9.24 9.84
N LEU A 184 -8.01 -8.32 8.87
CA LEU A 184 -8.97 -7.23 8.65
C LEU A 184 -10.08 -7.58 7.64
N GLN A 185 -10.06 -8.77 7.04
CA GLN A 185 -11.09 -9.21 6.11
C GLN A 185 -12.51 -9.18 6.73
N PRO A 186 -12.74 -9.62 7.99
CA PRO A 186 -14.08 -9.50 8.60
C PRO A 186 -14.52 -8.04 8.76
N TRP A 187 -13.62 -7.14 9.19
CA TRP A 187 -13.92 -5.71 9.28
C TRP A 187 -14.26 -5.11 7.91
N TRP A 188 -13.49 -5.44 6.88
CA TRP A 188 -13.70 -4.96 5.51
C TRP A 188 -15.07 -5.36 4.97
N ARG A 189 -15.46 -6.64 5.16
CA ARG A 189 -16.76 -7.14 4.75
C ARG A 189 -17.90 -6.49 5.51
N ALA A 190 -17.80 -6.41 6.83
CA ALA A 190 -18.82 -5.75 7.65
C ALA A 190 -19.06 -4.30 7.21
N ALA A 191 -18.00 -3.56 6.86
CA ALA A 191 -18.11 -2.19 6.35
C ALA A 191 -18.75 -2.10 4.95
N LEU A 192 -18.56 -3.12 4.09
CA LEU A 192 -19.26 -3.21 2.80
C LEU A 192 -20.75 -3.54 2.93
N ASP A 193 -21.13 -4.31 3.93
CA ASP A 193 -22.52 -4.78 4.16
C ASP A 193 -23.37 -3.76 4.92
N THR A 194 -22.77 -2.71 5.48
CA THR A 194 -23.49 -1.63 6.16
C THR A 194 -24.35 -0.85 5.16
N SER A 195 -25.66 -0.81 5.41
CA SER A 195 -26.68 -0.15 4.56
C SER A 195 -26.68 1.36 4.72
#